data_b301f0587e846f209b7255e354160eae
#
_entry.id   b301f0587e846f209b7255e354160eae
#
_cell.length_a   1.000
_cell.length_b   1.000
_cell.length_c   1.000
_cell.angle_alpha   90.00
_cell.angle_beta   90.00
_cell.angle_gamma   90.00
#
_symmetry.space_group_name_H-M   'P 1'
#
loop_
_entity.id
_entity.type
_entity.pdbx_description
1 polymer ?
#
loop_
_entity_poly.entity_id
_entity_poly.type
_entity_poly.pdbx_seq_one_letter_code
_entity_poly.pdbx_strand_id
1 'polypeptide(L)'
;GLTLADSGGDVAGGYAVDPFWPRPLPDGWLLGNVVGVATDSRDHVWLIHRPNSQSGAAETPPVIAFDTEGVVAHSWGGPGEGYEWGTQTHGIYVDHEDNVWVGFGGGLPYDPTARATTDNALVLKFTPDGEFLLQIGDFGVGTEGSDSTMFLGQPTDVWVDAGTSEVYIADGYTNRRVIVFDGLTGEYVRHWGGYGNAPDDGPVPRFTRDAAPPSQFNTPHCVNGATDGLVYVCDRGNQRIQVFQKDGTFVDEAFIEADLGEGQL
;
A
#
# COMPACT_ATOMS: atom_id res chain seq x y z
N GLY A 1 -6.98 0.00 -41.63
CA GLY A 1 -5.64 -0.22 -41.17
C GLY A 1 -5.21 0.97 -40.34
N LEU A 2 -5.23 0.85 -38.98
CA LEU A 2 -4.57 1.80 -38.11
C LEU A 2 -3.09 1.41 -38.07
N THR A 3 -2.24 2.21 -38.66
CA THR A 3 -0.80 2.18 -38.42
C THR A 3 -0.54 2.86 -37.09
N LEU A 4 -0.15 2.08 -36.07
CA LEU A 4 0.45 2.63 -34.87
C LEU A 4 1.77 3.29 -35.27
N ALA A 5 1.90 4.59 -34.98
CA ALA A 5 3.14 5.31 -35.14
C ALA A 5 4.18 4.70 -34.18
N ASP A 6 5.31 4.27 -34.74
CA ASP A 6 6.51 3.86 -34.02
C ASP A 6 7.03 5.10 -33.25
N SER A 7 6.68 5.22 -32.00
CA SER A 7 7.31 6.16 -31.07
C SER A 7 8.64 5.53 -30.61
N GLY A 8 9.67 5.71 -31.41
CA GLY A 8 11.04 5.36 -31.03
C GLY A 8 11.54 6.19 -29.87
N GLY A 9 11.08 5.86 -28.65
CA GLY A 9 11.71 6.26 -27.40
C GLY A 9 12.77 5.23 -27.07
N ASP A 10 13.98 5.68 -26.81
CA ASP A 10 15.07 4.84 -26.27
C ASP A 10 14.55 4.05 -25.05
N VAL A 11 14.46 2.72 -25.21
CA VAL A 11 14.02 1.82 -24.15
C VAL A 11 15.20 1.70 -23.18
N ALA A 12 15.16 2.39 -22.07
CA ALA A 12 16.15 2.21 -21.01
C ALA A 12 16.11 0.74 -20.55
N GLY A 13 17.18 -0.01 -20.78
CA GLY A 13 17.34 -1.37 -20.25
C GLY A 13 16.82 -2.53 -21.09
N GLY A 14 16.37 -2.34 -22.32
CA GLY A 14 15.96 -3.43 -23.20
C GLY A 14 14.59 -4.05 -22.91
N TYR A 15 13.74 -3.40 -22.12
CA TYR A 15 12.35 -3.80 -21.87
C TYR A 15 11.41 -3.17 -22.91
N ALA A 16 10.40 -3.95 -23.31
CA ALA A 16 9.31 -3.49 -24.17
C ALA A 16 7.96 -3.89 -23.56
N VAL A 17 6.95 -3.04 -23.74
CA VAL A 17 5.59 -3.39 -23.34
C VAL A 17 5.07 -4.50 -24.27
N ASP A 18 4.58 -5.59 -23.67
CA ASP A 18 3.82 -6.59 -24.41
C ASP A 18 2.35 -6.14 -24.50
N PRO A 19 1.85 -5.74 -25.70
CA PRO A 19 0.48 -5.26 -25.84
C PRO A 19 -0.55 -6.41 -25.77
N PHE A 20 -0.13 -7.66 -25.68
CA PHE A 20 -0.99 -8.84 -25.61
C PHE A 20 -1.00 -9.50 -24.23
N TRP A 21 -0.30 -8.92 -23.27
CA TRP A 21 -0.34 -9.31 -21.88
C TRP A 21 -0.98 -8.20 -21.03
N PRO A 22 -1.92 -8.52 -20.12
CA PRO A 22 -2.56 -9.81 -19.90
C PRO A 22 -3.54 -10.20 -21.02
N ARG A 23 -3.99 -11.45 -21.02
CA ARG A 23 -5.07 -11.90 -21.90
C ARG A 23 -6.38 -11.17 -21.53
N PRO A 24 -7.35 -11.08 -22.48
CA PRO A 24 -8.64 -10.52 -22.18
C PRO A 24 -9.27 -11.20 -20.96
N LEU A 25 -9.82 -10.36 -20.06
CA LEU A 25 -10.51 -10.85 -18.88
C LEU A 25 -11.73 -11.71 -19.25
N PRO A 26 -12.05 -12.75 -18.45
CA PRO A 26 -13.22 -13.60 -18.68
C PRO A 26 -14.53 -12.83 -18.42
N ASP A 27 -15.64 -13.40 -18.85
CA ASP A 27 -17.00 -12.97 -18.53
C ASP A 27 -17.34 -11.49 -18.80
N GLY A 28 -16.51 -10.83 -19.64
CA GLY A 28 -16.68 -9.41 -19.92
C GLY A 28 -16.30 -8.49 -18.78
N TRP A 29 -15.52 -8.97 -17.83
CA TRP A 29 -14.99 -8.16 -16.73
C TRP A 29 -14.23 -6.93 -17.22
N LEU A 30 -14.35 -5.86 -16.47
CA LEU A 30 -13.62 -4.61 -16.69
C LEU A 30 -12.86 -4.25 -15.42
N LEU A 31 -11.63 -3.78 -15.56
CA LEU A 31 -10.90 -3.24 -14.44
C LEU A 31 -11.39 -1.82 -14.12
N GLY A 32 -11.60 -1.54 -12.85
CA GLY A 32 -11.61 -0.19 -12.33
C GLY A 32 -10.17 0.35 -12.17
N ASN A 33 -10.01 1.41 -11.40
CA ASN A 33 -8.68 1.95 -11.11
C ASN A 33 -7.82 0.90 -10.39
N VAL A 34 -6.76 0.44 -11.04
CA VAL A 34 -5.75 -0.41 -10.41
C VAL A 34 -4.93 0.44 -9.45
N VAL A 35 -4.81 -0.01 -8.20
CA VAL A 35 -4.18 0.76 -7.12
C VAL A 35 -3.01 0.03 -6.46
N GLY A 36 -2.74 -1.19 -6.85
CA GLY A 36 -1.59 -1.95 -6.38
C GLY A 36 -1.29 -3.14 -7.28
N VAL A 37 -0.02 -3.53 -7.30
CA VAL A 37 0.53 -4.67 -8.03
C VAL A 37 1.56 -5.36 -7.14
N ALA A 38 1.54 -6.70 -7.13
CA ALA A 38 2.54 -7.53 -6.46
C ALA A 38 2.84 -8.79 -7.28
N THR A 39 3.85 -9.55 -6.92
CA THR A 39 4.17 -10.85 -7.54
C THR A 39 4.31 -11.93 -6.47
N ASP A 40 3.97 -13.17 -6.81
CA ASP A 40 4.17 -14.33 -5.95
C ASP A 40 5.41 -15.16 -6.36
N SER A 41 5.67 -16.26 -5.65
CA SER A 41 6.80 -17.14 -5.89
C SER A 41 6.74 -17.92 -7.23
N ARG A 42 5.59 -17.87 -7.91
CA ARG A 42 5.34 -18.53 -9.21
C ARG A 42 5.34 -17.54 -10.36
N ASP A 43 5.78 -16.31 -10.13
CA ASP A 43 5.75 -15.18 -11.08
C ASP A 43 4.33 -14.81 -11.54
N HIS A 44 3.29 -15.12 -10.75
CA HIS A 44 1.97 -14.54 -11.01
C HIS A 44 1.99 -13.06 -10.69
N VAL A 45 1.29 -12.28 -11.48
CA VAL A 45 1.11 -10.85 -11.24
C VAL A 45 -0.25 -10.62 -10.60
N TRP A 46 -0.20 -10.24 -9.33
CA TRP A 46 -1.36 -9.88 -8.54
C TRP A 46 -1.67 -8.41 -8.71
N LEU A 47 -2.92 -8.07 -8.87
CA LEU A 47 -3.39 -6.70 -8.83
C LEU A 47 -4.61 -6.55 -7.92
N ILE A 48 -4.74 -5.34 -7.38
CA ILE A 48 -5.96 -4.91 -6.72
C ILE A 48 -6.51 -3.67 -7.40
N HIS A 49 -7.82 -3.64 -7.62
CA HIS A 49 -8.47 -2.51 -8.25
C HIS A 49 -9.72 -2.08 -7.47
N ARG A 50 -10.28 -0.93 -7.85
CA ARG A 50 -11.52 -0.38 -7.30
C ARG A 50 -12.66 -0.62 -8.28
N PRO A 51 -13.46 -1.69 -8.15
CA PRO A 51 -14.50 -2.02 -9.12
C PRO A 51 -15.50 -0.88 -9.33
N ASN A 52 -15.87 -0.15 -8.27
CA ASN A 52 -16.84 0.93 -8.31
C ASN A 52 -16.30 2.23 -8.93
N SER A 53 -15.01 2.30 -9.26
CA SER A 53 -14.41 3.49 -9.88
C SER A 53 -14.71 3.64 -11.37
N GLN A 54 -15.24 2.59 -12.01
CA GLN A 54 -15.56 2.57 -13.43
C GLN A 54 -16.89 1.88 -13.70
N SER A 55 -17.70 2.46 -14.58
CA SER A 55 -18.98 1.86 -14.99
C SER A 55 -18.73 0.52 -15.69
N GLY A 56 -19.46 -0.49 -15.25
CA GLY A 56 -19.35 -1.86 -15.78
C GLY A 56 -18.30 -2.74 -15.09
N ALA A 57 -17.45 -2.21 -14.20
CA ALA A 57 -16.47 -2.99 -13.47
C ALA A 57 -16.98 -3.56 -12.13
N ALA A 58 -18.19 -3.23 -11.71
CA ALA A 58 -18.72 -3.56 -10.38
C ALA A 58 -18.80 -5.07 -10.08
N GLU A 59 -18.90 -5.92 -11.11
CA GLU A 59 -18.97 -7.38 -10.97
C GLU A 59 -17.59 -8.04 -11.05
N THR A 60 -16.54 -7.29 -11.38
CA THR A 60 -15.17 -7.79 -11.43
C THR A 60 -14.63 -7.94 -10.02
N PRO A 61 -14.11 -9.13 -9.63
CA PRO A 61 -13.50 -9.30 -8.31
C PRO A 61 -12.36 -8.29 -8.09
N PRO A 62 -12.27 -7.66 -6.90
CA PRO A 62 -11.28 -6.61 -6.65
C PRO A 62 -9.83 -7.10 -6.65
N VAL A 63 -9.57 -8.37 -6.36
CA VAL A 63 -8.24 -9.00 -6.42
C VAL A 63 -8.21 -9.98 -7.59
N ILE A 64 -7.21 -9.84 -8.46
CA ILE A 64 -7.01 -10.71 -9.63
C ILE A 64 -5.51 -11.03 -9.71
N ALA A 65 -5.19 -12.30 -9.97
CA ALA A 65 -3.85 -12.73 -10.30
C ALA A 65 -3.82 -13.29 -11.73
N PHE A 66 -2.78 -12.94 -12.47
CA PHE A 66 -2.49 -13.48 -13.78
C PHE A 66 -1.26 -14.38 -13.70
N ASP A 67 -1.31 -15.51 -14.42
CA ASP A 67 -0.13 -16.32 -14.62
C ASP A 67 0.86 -15.67 -15.64
N THR A 68 1.98 -16.31 -15.87
CA THR A 68 3.02 -15.85 -16.80
C THR A 68 2.54 -15.70 -18.25
N GLU A 69 1.51 -16.43 -18.65
CA GLU A 69 0.86 -16.33 -19.96
C GLU A 69 -0.23 -15.24 -20.02
N GLY A 70 -0.48 -14.58 -18.88
CA GLY A 70 -1.49 -13.51 -18.74
C GLY A 70 -2.92 -14.02 -18.60
N VAL A 71 -3.11 -15.30 -18.28
CA VAL A 71 -4.43 -15.87 -17.98
C VAL A 71 -4.77 -15.66 -16.52
N VAL A 72 -6.03 -15.40 -16.20
CA VAL A 72 -6.49 -15.27 -14.80
C VAL A 72 -6.29 -16.59 -14.07
N ALA A 73 -5.41 -16.60 -13.07
CA ALA A 73 -5.12 -17.73 -12.20
C ALA A 73 -5.99 -17.71 -10.94
N HIS A 74 -6.15 -16.54 -10.33
CA HIS A 74 -6.97 -16.34 -9.13
C HIS A 74 -7.81 -15.08 -9.28
N SER A 75 -9.02 -15.09 -8.67
CA SER A 75 -9.87 -13.91 -8.62
C SER A 75 -10.85 -14.02 -7.45
N TRP A 76 -10.83 -13.05 -6.55
CA TRP A 76 -11.65 -13.04 -5.35
C TRP A 76 -11.71 -11.65 -4.70
N GLY A 77 -12.35 -11.55 -3.55
CA GLY A 77 -12.44 -10.36 -2.71
C GLY A 77 -13.85 -9.81 -2.62
N GLY A 78 -14.03 -8.83 -1.78
CA GLY A 78 -15.32 -8.31 -1.36
C GLY A 78 -15.70 -8.82 0.03
N PRO A 79 -16.87 -8.42 0.56
CA PRO A 79 -17.34 -8.84 1.88
C PRO A 79 -17.41 -10.36 2.01
N GLY A 80 -16.99 -10.88 3.16
CA GLY A 80 -16.97 -12.31 3.45
C GLY A 80 -17.23 -12.62 4.92
N GLU A 81 -17.08 -13.89 5.29
CA GLU A 81 -17.29 -14.33 6.67
C GLU A 81 -16.01 -14.14 7.50
N GLY A 82 -16.16 -13.55 8.68
CA GLY A 82 -15.10 -13.41 9.67
C GLY A 82 -14.22 -12.17 9.50
N TYR A 83 -14.47 -11.32 8.49
CA TYR A 83 -13.75 -10.07 8.29
C TYR A 83 -14.64 -8.99 7.67
N GLU A 84 -14.19 -7.76 7.74
CA GLU A 84 -14.84 -6.62 7.11
C GLU A 84 -14.04 -6.17 5.88
N TRP A 85 -14.71 -5.99 4.74
CA TRP A 85 -14.08 -5.49 3.52
C TRP A 85 -14.23 -3.96 3.44
N GLY A 86 -13.11 -3.25 3.45
CA GLY A 86 -13.10 -1.80 3.36
C GLY A 86 -13.66 -1.27 2.02
N THR A 87 -14.13 -0.05 2.03
CA THR A 87 -14.75 0.58 0.84
C THR A 87 -13.73 1.08 -0.18
N GLN A 88 -12.48 1.31 0.24
CA GLN A 88 -11.39 1.82 -0.61
C GLN A 88 -10.14 0.94 -0.47
N THR A 89 -9.96 0.02 -1.41
CA THR A 89 -8.69 -0.71 -1.54
C THR A 89 -7.57 0.27 -1.87
N HIS A 90 -6.37 0.06 -1.29
CA HIS A 90 -5.23 0.96 -1.51
C HIS A 90 -3.96 0.25 -1.96
N GLY A 91 -3.60 -0.86 -1.33
CA GLY A 91 -2.40 -1.60 -1.66
C GLY A 91 -2.59 -3.10 -1.64
N ILE A 92 -1.69 -3.82 -2.27
CA ILE A 92 -1.58 -5.28 -2.26
C ILE A 92 -0.12 -5.67 -2.10
N TYR A 93 0.15 -6.64 -1.25
CA TYR A 93 1.45 -7.26 -1.07
C TYR A 93 1.30 -8.78 -1.04
N VAL A 94 2.27 -9.51 -1.57
CA VAL A 94 2.33 -10.97 -1.46
C VAL A 94 3.56 -11.32 -0.63
N ASP A 95 3.37 -12.04 0.46
CA ASP A 95 4.45 -12.41 1.36
C ASP A 95 5.23 -13.66 0.87
N HIS A 96 6.29 -14.01 1.58
CA HIS A 96 7.18 -15.11 1.24
C HIS A 96 6.54 -16.52 1.35
N GLU A 97 5.33 -16.60 1.90
CA GLU A 97 4.50 -17.82 1.94
C GLU A 97 3.37 -17.79 0.90
N ASP A 98 3.44 -16.81 -0.04
CA ASP A 98 2.42 -16.50 -1.04
C ASP A 98 1.08 -16.02 -0.46
N ASN A 99 0.99 -15.65 0.84
CA ASN A 99 -0.22 -15.03 1.35
C ASN A 99 -0.37 -13.61 0.82
N VAL A 100 -1.60 -13.23 0.56
CA VAL A 100 -1.96 -11.93 -0.05
C VAL A 100 -2.46 -10.98 1.01
N TRP A 101 -1.79 -9.84 1.14
CA TRP A 101 -2.14 -8.78 2.05
C TRP A 101 -2.82 -7.64 1.29
N VAL A 102 -3.95 -7.19 1.78
CA VAL A 102 -4.76 -6.12 1.17
C VAL A 102 -4.91 -4.99 2.17
N GLY A 103 -4.42 -3.81 1.81
CA GLY A 103 -4.58 -2.59 2.59
C GLY A 103 -5.81 -1.79 2.15
N PHE A 104 -6.46 -1.12 3.11
CA PHE A 104 -7.58 -0.24 2.87
C PHE A 104 -7.27 1.14 3.43
N GLY A 105 -7.13 2.11 2.55
CA GLY A 105 -6.75 3.46 2.92
C GLY A 105 -7.29 4.48 1.93
N GLY A 106 -7.28 5.75 2.36
CA GLY A 106 -7.88 6.82 1.58
C GLY A 106 -9.40 6.73 1.56
N GLY A 107 -10.00 7.71 1.02
CA GLY A 107 -11.45 7.83 0.90
C GLY A 107 -11.75 9.28 0.55
N LEU A 108 -12.65 9.52 -0.39
CA LEU A 108 -13.08 10.87 -0.71
C LEU A 108 -14.39 11.18 0.02
N PRO A 109 -14.53 12.43 0.46
CA PRO A 109 -13.51 13.47 0.40
C PRO A 109 -12.48 13.37 1.53
N TYR A 110 -11.19 13.61 1.23
CA TYR A 110 -10.21 13.90 2.27
C TYR A 110 -10.68 15.18 3.00
N ASP A 111 -11.27 15.00 4.15
CA ASP A 111 -11.54 16.09 5.08
C ASP A 111 -10.53 15.98 6.21
N PRO A 112 -9.52 16.86 6.28
CA PRO A 112 -8.55 16.85 7.35
C PRO A 112 -9.17 17.16 8.73
N THR A 113 -10.44 17.60 8.77
CA THR A 113 -11.19 17.86 10.00
C THR A 113 -12.15 16.74 10.37
N ALA A 114 -12.61 15.96 9.41
CA ALA A 114 -13.31 14.70 9.62
C ALA A 114 -12.25 13.61 9.82
N ARG A 115 -11.95 13.28 11.07
CA ARG A 115 -11.13 12.11 11.39
C ARG A 115 -11.75 10.91 10.69
N ALA A 116 -11.02 10.42 9.71
CA ALA A 116 -11.19 9.23 8.89
C ALA A 116 -12.64 8.70 8.75
N THR A 117 -13.06 8.49 7.51
CA THR A 117 -14.11 7.48 7.30
C THR A 117 -13.52 6.18 7.83
N THR A 118 -14.07 5.70 8.89
CA THR A 118 -13.59 4.58 9.71
C THR A 118 -13.58 3.25 8.95
N ASP A 119 -14.17 3.22 7.75
CA ASP A 119 -14.38 2.04 6.92
C ASP A 119 -13.11 1.56 6.18
N ASN A 120 -12.00 2.29 6.31
CA ASN A 120 -10.76 2.01 5.58
C ASN A 120 -9.52 2.07 6.49
N ALA A 121 -9.64 1.62 7.72
CA ALA A 121 -8.56 1.62 8.70
C ALA A 121 -8.11 0.18 9.03
N LEU A 122 -7.92 -0.65 8.02
CA LEU A 122 -7.60 -2.06 8.21
C LEU A 122 -6.68 -2.63 7.12
N VAL A 123 -6.04 -3.73 7.46
CA VAL A 123 -5.25 -4.60 6.57
C VAL A 123 -5.74 -6.02 6.75
N LEU A 124 -6.00 -6.72 5.65
CA LEU A 124 -6.45 -8.10 5.62
C LEU A 124 -5.39 -9.02 5.01
N LYS A 125 -5.27 -10.23 5.55
CA LYS A 125 -4.43 -11.31 5.03
C LYS A 125 -5.29 -12.47 4.55
N PHE A 126 -4.95 -13.00 3.37
CA PHE A 126 -5.64 -14.12 2.74
C PHE A 126 -4.65 -15.15 2.21
N THR A 127 -5.11 -16.40 2.01
CA THR A 127 -4.41 -17.35 1.15
C THR A 127 -4.49 -16.91 -0.32
N PRO A 128 -3.69 -17.49 -1.25
CA PRO A 128 -3.83 -17.22 -2.68
C PRO A 128 -5.23 -17.51 -3.22
N ASP A 129 -5.96 -18.43 -2.63
CA ASP A 129 -7.33 -18.80 -3.03
C ASP A 129 -8.42 -17.93 -2.38
N GLY A 130 -8.02 -16.92 -1.59
CA GLY A 130 -8.95 -15.95 -0.97
C GLY A 130 -9.55 -16.43 0.35
N GLU A 131 -8.99 -17.45 1.00
CA GLU A 131 -9.39 -17.82 2.35
C GLU A 131 -8.85 -16.80 3.36
N PHE A 132 -9.72 -16.25 4.20
CA PHE A 132 -9.36 -15.26 5.22
C PHE A 132 -8.45 -15.87 6.31
N LEU A 133 -7.38 -15.16 6.65
CA LEU A 133 -6.40 -15.57 7.66
C LEU A 133 -6.32 -14.61 8.84
N LEU A 134 -6.26 -13.29 8.59
CA LEU A 134 -6.00 -12.29 9.63
C LEU A 134 -6.57 -10.93 9.26
N GLN A 135 -7.06 -10.19 10.24
CA GLN A 135 -7.37 -8.77 10.16
C GLN A 135 -6.55 -7.97 11.17
N ILE A 136 -5.94 -6.88 10.72
CA ILE A 136 -5.27 -5.87 11.55
C ILE A 136 -6.02 -4.57 11.40
N GLY A 137 -6.30 -3.90 12.51
CA GLY A 137 -7.19 -2.74 12.53
C GLY A 137 -8.66 -3.13 12.58
N ASP A 138 -9.54 -2.13 12.55
CA ASP A 138 -10.97 -2.34 12.76
C ASP A 138 -11.80 -1.51 11.80
N PHE A 139 -12.90 -2.10 11.32
CA PHE A 139 -13.85 -1.46 10.42
C PHE A 139 -14.81 -0.58 11.24
N GLY A 140 -15.06 0.62 10.76
CA GLY A 140 -16.02 1.50 11.42
C GLY A 140 -15.51 2.15 12.72
N VAL A 141 -14.28 1.94 13.12
CA VAL A 141 -13.68 2.54 14.32
C VAL A 141 -12.70 3.64 13.92
N GLY A 142 -12.90 4.84 14.45
CA GLY A 142 -11.99 5.97 14.21
C GLY A 142 -10.61 5.73 14.80
N THR A 143 -9.60 6.31 14.17
CA THR A 143 -8.26 6.34 14.75
C THR A 143 -8.25 7.09 16.08
N GLU A 144 -7.57 6.53 17.08
CA GLU A 144 -7.29 7.20 18.35
C GLU A 144 -6.04 8.11 18.25
N GLY A 145 -5.45 8.20 17.04
CA GLY A 145 -4.22 8.93 16.77
C GLY A 145 -3.04 8.00 16.52
N SER A 146 -1.90 8.61 16.24
CA SER A 146 -0.69 7.87 15.86
C SER A 146 -0.04 7.07 17.00
N ASP A 147 -0.46 7.27 18.25
CA ASP A 147 -0.01 6.48 19.41
C ASP A 147 -0.84 5.22 19.67
N SER A 148 -1.97 5.03 18.98
CA SER A 148 -2.82 3.85 19.16
C SER A 148 -2.07 2.57 18.79
N THR A 149 -2.16 1.54 19.62
CA THR A 149 -1.58 0.21 19.36
C THR A 149 -2.60 -0.78 18.79
N MET A 150 -3.85 -0.34 18.60
CA MET A 150 -4.98 -1.17 18.14
C MET A 150 -5.52 -0.70 16.80
N PHE A 151 -5.68 0.63 16.62
CA PHE A 151 -6.39 1.19 15.48
C PHE A 151 -5.42 1.80 14.47
N LEU A 152 -5.69 1.57 13.19
CA LEU A 152 -4.98 2.18 12.08
C LEU A 152 -5.63 3.51 11.67
N GLY A 153 -4.85 4.35 10.98
CA GLY A 153 -5.28 5.64 10.49
C GLY A 153 -5.30 5.72 8.96
N GLN A 154 -5.95 4.78 8.29
CA GLN A 154 -5.97 4.62 6.84
C GLN A 154 -4.58 4.27 6.28
N PRO A 155 -4.18 3.00 6.38
CA PRO A 155 -2.91 2.50 5.88
C PRO A 155 -2.76 2.71 4.37
N THR A 156 -1.55 2.96 3.95
CA THR A 156 -1.19 3.27 2.57
C THR A 156 -0.43 2.12 1.91
N ASP A 157 0.36 1.37 2.67
CA ASP A 157 1.19 0.29 2.14
C ASP A 157 1.54 -0.74 3.22
N VAL A 158 1.91 -1.94 2.79
CA VAL A 158 2.24 -3.09 3.63
C VAL A 158 3.48 -3.80 3.08
N TRP A 159 4.39 -4.16 3.96
CA TRP A 159 5.50 -5.06 3.69
C TRP A 159 5.66 -6.08 4.81
N VAL A 160 6.01 -7.34 4.48
CA VAL A 160 6.24 -8.42 5.45
C VAL A 160 7.69 -8.85 5.42
N ASP A 161 8.33 -8.87 6.58
CA ASP A 161 9.69 -9.39 6.73
C ASP A 161 9.69 -10.93 6.72
N ALA A 162 10.28 -11.53 5.69
CA ALA A 162 10.39 -12.97 5.55
C ALA A 162 11.16 -13.68 6.69
N GLY A 163 12.03 -12.95 7.39
CA GLY A 163 12.85 -13.52 8.49
C GLY A 163 12.14 -13.61 9.82
N THR A 164 11.16 -12.72 10.07
CA THR A 164 10.46 -12.60 11.36
C THR A 164 8.95 -12.77 11.27
N SER A 165 8.39 -12.74 10.05
CA SER A 165 6.95 -12.65 9.77
C SER A 165 6.30 -11.37 10.35
N GLU A 166 7.08 -10.37 10.74
CA GLU A 166 6.55 -9.07 11.13
C GLU A 166 5.99 -8.33 9.92
N VAL A 167 4.81 -7.75 10.07
CA VAL A 167 4.16 -6.91 9.06
C VAL A 167 4.34 -5.45 9.39
N TYR A 168 4.95 -4.71 8.48
CA TYR A 168 5.20 -3.28 8.55
C TYR A 168 4.12 -2.57 7.74
N ILE A 169 3.47 -1.61 8.34
CA ILE A 169 2.37 -0.87 7.73
C ILE A 169 2.73 0.62 7.73
N ALA A 170 2.75 1.24 6.54
CA ALA A 170 2.76 2.69 6.43
C ALA A 170 1.35 3.20 6.74
N ASP A 171 1.17 3.75 7.94
CA ASP A 171 -0.12 4.20 8.44
C ASP A 171 -0.20 5.73 8.31
N GLY A 172 -0.53 6.21 7.08
CA GLY A 172 -0.12 7.53 6.65
C GLY A 172 -1.19 8.55 6.30
N TYR A 173 -2.45 8.19 5.99
CA TYR A 173 -3.41 9.23 5.59
C TYR A 173 -3.95 10.05 6.76
N THR A 174 -4.17 9.44 7.90
CA THR A 174 -4.63 10.17 9.11
C THR A 174 -3.66 10.04 10.26
N ASN A 175 -2.84 8.99 10.30
CA ASN A 175 -1.72 8.83 11.22
C ASN A 175 -0.40 9.19 10.54
N ARG A 176 0.70 9.19 11.30
CA ARG A 176 2.03 9.64 10.85
C ARG A 176 3.12 8.70 11.30
N ARG A 177 2.97 7.42 10.95
CA ARG A 177 3.85 6.40 11.48
C ARG A 177 4.06 5.24 10.52
N VAL A 178 5.11 4.48 10.79
CA VAL A 178 5.17 3.06 10.48
C VAL A 178 4.74 2.32 11.75
N ILE A 179 3.85 1.35 11.63
CA ILE A 179 3.44 0.48 12.72
C ILE A 179 3.67 -0.98 12.34
N VAL A 180 4.11 -1.77 13.29
CA VAL A 180 4.52 -3.16 13.10
C VAL A 180 3.69 -4.07 13.98
N PHE A 181 3.18 -5.13 13.35
CA PHE A 181 2.45 -6.20 14.01
C PHE A 181 3.12 -7.55 13.73
N ASP A 182 2.86 -8.52 14.55
CA ASP A 182 3.15 -9.92 14.26
C ASP A 182 2.19 -10.41 13.16
N GLY A 183 2.72 -10.83 12.02
CA GLY A 183 1.92 -11.23 10.84
C GLY A 183 1.26 -12.60 10.95
N LEU A 184 1.46 -13.33 12.06
CA LEU A 184 0.81 -14.60 12.37
C LEU A 184 -0.34 -14.42 13.34
N THR A 185 -0.18 -13.54 14.34
CA THR A 185 -1.13 -13.36 15.44
C THR A 185 -1.93 -12.07 15.34
N GLY A 186 -1.42 -11.04 14.63
CA GLY A 186 -1.98 -9.70 14.61
C GLY A 186 -1.68 -8.89 15.87
N GLU A 187 -0.80 -9.36 16.75
CA GLU A 187 -0.42 -8.63 17.95
C GLU A 187 0.50 -7.46 17.61
N TYR A 188 0.28 -6.31 18.27
CA TYR A 188 1.12 -5.13 18.14
C TYR A 188 2.55 -5.41 18.63
N VAL A 189 3.55 -4.92 17.88
CA VAL A 189 4.98 -5.05 18.23
C VAL A 189 5.60 -3.71 18.57
N ARG A 190 5.54 -2.73 17.65
CA ARG A 190 6.13 -1.39 17.81
C ARG A 190 5.62 -0.42 16.75
N HIS A 191 5.90 0.85 16.92
CA HIS A 191 5.72 1.88 15.89
C HIS A 191 6.73 3.02 16.06
N TRP A 192 6.87 3.83 15.01
CA TRP A 192 7.71 5.03 15.03
C TRP A 192 7.23 6.06 14.00
N GLY A 193 7.53 7.33 14.26
CA GLY A 193 7.35 8.46 13.36
C GLY A 193 8.63 8.83 12.61
N GLY A 194 8.65 10.03 12.04
CA GLY A 194 9.83 10.55 11.34
C GLY A 194 11.08 10.53 12.22
N TYR A 195 12.23 10.18 11.65
CA TYR A 195 13.54 10.03 12.32
C TYR A 195 13.55 9.03 13.47
N GLY A 196 12.60 8.09 13.52
CA GLY A 196 12.49 7.13 14.63
C GLY A 196 11.93 7.70 15.92
N ASN A 197 11.42 8.93 15.90
CA ASN A 197 10.79 9.55 17.06
C ASN A 197 9.39 8.97 17.31
N ALA A 198 8.84 9.23 18.50
CA ALA A 198 7.42 9.03 18.73
C ALA A 198 6.61 9.86 17.72
N PRO A 199 5.52 9.31 17.13
CA PRO A 199 4.68 10.07 16.23
C PRO A 199 4.06 11.28 16.94
N ASP A 200 3.83 12.37 16.19
CA ASP A 200 3.17 13.56 16.67
C ASP A 200 2.10 13.98 15.66
N ASP A 201 0.85 14.01 16.09
CA ASP A 201 -0.31 14.38 15.27
C ASP A 201 -0.50 15.90 15.15
N GLY A 202 0.39 16.68 15.70
CA GLY A 202 0.42 18.13 15.56
C GLY A 202 0.58 18.58 14.10
N PRO A 203 0.36 19.85 13.77
CA PRO A 203 0.50 20.35 12.40
C PRO A 203 1.92 20.12 11.85
N VAL A 204 2.03 19.56 10.65
CA VAL A 204 3.30 19.47 9.91
C VAL A 204 3.39 20.67 8.97
N PRO A 205 4.45 21.49 9.07
CA PRO A 205 4.68 22.55 8.10
C PRO A 205 4.77 21.95 6.70
N ARG A 206 4.28 22.71 5.70
CA ARG A 206 4.51 22.34 4.31
C ARG A 206 6.00 22.27 4.03
N PHE A 207 6.43 21.18 3.41
CA PHE A 207 7.83 21.05 2.98
C PHE A 207 8.18 22.15 2.00
N THR A 208 9.34 22.79 2.22
CA THR A 208 9.99 23.69 1.27
C THR A 208 11.49 23.39 1.27
N ARG A 209 12.12 23.39 0.11
CA ARG A 209 13.52 23.01 -0.06
C ARG A 209 14.49 23.77 0.85
N ASP A 210 14.21 25.05 1.09
CA ASP A 210 15.10 25.95 1.84
C ASP A 210 14.85 25.94 3.36
N ALA A 211 13.82 25.23 3.81
CA ALA A 211 13.52 25.10 5.24
C ALA A 211 14.19 23.85 5.83
N ALA A 212 14.32 23.85 7.17
CA ALA A 212 14.71 22.63 7.87
C ALA A 212 13.69 21.52 7.61
N PRO A 213 14.14 20.28 7.36
CA PRO A 213 13.23 19.15 7.15
C PRO A 213 12.27 18.98 8.33
N PRO A 214 10.96 18.73 8.07
CA PRO A 214 10.01 18.44 9.13
C PRO A 214 10.44 17.21 9.94
N SER A 215 10.33 17.31 11.29
CA SER A 215 10.70 16.22 12.19
C SER A 215 9.72 15.05 12.17
N GLN A 216 8.49 15.26 11.67
CA GLN A 216 7.44 14.26 11.59
C GLN A 216 7.23 13.79 10.16
N PHE A 217 6.67 12.59 9.99
CA PHE A 217 6.13 12.17 8.71
C PHE A 217 4.95 13.07 8.28
N ASN A 218 4.81 13.23 6.98
CA ASN A 218 3.67 13.86 6.36
C ASN A 218 3.12 12.93 5.26
N THR A 219 2.20 12.09 5.63
CA THR A 219 1.68 11.02 4.76
C THR A 219 2.76 10.00 4.37
N PRO A 220 3.30 9.19 5.31
CA PRO A 220 4.09 8.02 4.94
C PRO A 220 3.25 7.11 4.04
N HIS A 221 3.73 6.87 2.81
CA HIS A 221 2.90 6.32 1.73
C HIS A 221 3.40 5.01 1.16
N CYS A 222 4.67 4.68 1.35
CA CYS A 222 5.20 3.34 1.11
C CYS A 222 6.07 2.88 2.27
N VAL A 223 6.16 1.56 2.45
CA VAL A 223 7.11 0.89 3.33
C VAL A 223 7.62 -0.37 2.65
N ASN A 224 8.94 -0.55 2.61
CA ASN A 224 9.53 -1.72 2.00
C ASN A 224 10.85 -2.11 2.66
N GLY A 225 11.10 -3.39 2.79
CA GLY A 225 12.41 -3.90 3.20
C GLY A 225 13.28 -4.22 2.00
N ALA A 226 14.59 -4.11 2.18
CA ALA A 226 15.55 -4.45 1.15
C ALA A 226 16.53 -5.54 1.61
N THR A 227 17.32 -6.06 0.67
CA THR A 227 18.29 -7.13 0.92
C THR A 227 19.45 -6.73 1.82
N ASP A 228 19.63 -5.43 2.07
CA ASP A 228 20.58 -4.87 3.03
C ASP A 228 20.08 -4.94 4.49
N GLY A 229 18.84 -5.40 4.70
CA GLY A 229 18.22 -5.55 6.01
C GLY A 229 17.60 -4.27 6.56
N LEU A 230 17.50 -3.21 5.74
CA LEU A 230 16.92 -1.93 6.11
C LEU A 230 15.47 -1.79 5.65
N VAL A 231 14.75 -0.85 6.25
CA VAL A 231 13.37 -0.48 5.94
C VAL A 231 13.34 0.90 5.33
N TYR A 232 12.73 1.03 4.17
CA TYR A 232 12.61 2.25 3.39
C TYR A 232 11.18 2.77 3.47
N VAL A 233 11.01 4.03 3.83
CA VAL A 233 9.69 4.67 4.03
C VAL A 233 9.58 5.90 3.15
N CYS A 234 8.60 5.91 2.23
CA CYS A 234 8.31 7.10 1.42
C CYS A 234 7.46 8.08 2.22
N ASP A 235 8.03 9.19 2.61
CA ASP A 235 7.33 10.30 3.27
C ASP A 235 6.84 11.30 2.22
N ARG A 236 5.70 10.99 1.60
CA ARG A 236 5.19 11.63 0.38
C ARG A 236 5.01 13.14 0.53
N GLY A 237 4.41 13.60 1.61
CA GLY A 237 4.16 15.04 1.82
C GLY A 237 5.43 15.84 2.10
N ASN A 238 6.51 15.18 2.49
CA ASN A 238 7.82 15.79 2.70
C ASN A 238 8.83 15.50 1.57
N GLN A 239 8.40 14.81 0.51
CA GLN A 239 9.21 14.49 -0.68
C GLN A 239 10.55 13.84 -0.35
N ARG A 240 10.55 12.89 0.58
CA ARG A 240 11.75 12.17 1.01
C ARG A 240 11.48 10.68 1.18
N ILE A 241 12.57 9.92 1.11
CA ILE A 241 12.64 8.56 1.61
C ILE A 241 13.47 8.58 2.88
N GLN A 242 12.96 8.03 3.96
CA GLN A 242 13.75 7.77 5.18
C GLN A 242 14.04 6.29 5.31
N VAL A 243 15.25 5.99 5.79
CA VAL A 243 15.79 4.65 5.95
C VAL A 243 15.95 4.34 7.43
N PHE A 244 15.51 3.15 7.83
CA PHE A 244 15.50 2.71 9.22
C PHE A 244 16.08 1.32 9.38
N GLN A 245 16.59 1.01 10.59
CA GLN A 245 16.68 -0.36 11.04
C GLN A 245 15.27 -0.93 11.28
N LYS A 246 15.14 -2.24 11.33
CA LYS A 246 13.86 -2.92 11.60
C LYS A 246 13.22 -2.56 12.95
N ASP A 247 14.00 -2.08 13.89
CA ASP A 247 13.54 -1.61 15.21
C ASP A 247 13.02 -0.16 15.21
N GLY A 248 13.10 0.54 14.07
CA GLY A 248 12.70 1.94 13.93
C GLY A 248 13.84 2.95 14.13
N THR A 249 15.08 2.48 14.39
CA THR A 249 16.23 3.37 14.48
C THR A 249 16.53 4.01 13.13
N PHE A 250 16.52 5.35 13.07
CA PHE A 250 16.82 6.12 11.86
C PHE A 250 18.27 5.89 11.41
N VAL A 251 18.46 5.73 10.11
CA VAL A 251 19.77 5.51 9.48
C VAL A 251 20.15 6.65 8.54
N ASP A 252 19.27 6.98 7.57
CA ASP A 252 19.57 7.97 6.52
C ASP A 252 18.29 8.52 5.90
N GLU A 253 18.42 9.56 5.07
CA GLU A 253 17.33 10.08 4.26
C GLU A 253 17.81 10.63 2.91
N ALA A 254 16.91 10.60 1.93
CA ALA A 254 17.12 11.21 0.63
C ALA A 254 15.87 12.00 0.20
N PHE A 255 16.06 13.22 -0.28
CA PHE A 255 14.99 14.04 -0.86
C PHE A 255 14.86 13.75 -2.35
N ILE A 256 13.63 13.53 -2.80
CA ILE A 256 13.31 13.17 -4.17
C ILE A 256 12.58 14.34 -4.82
N GLU A 257 13.06 14.80 -5.98
CA GLU A 257 12.40 15.82 -6.80
C GLU A 257 11.87 17.03 -6.01
N ALA A 258 12.63 17.48 -5.02
CA ALA A 258 12.24 18.53 -4.07
C ALA A 258 11.75 19.85 -4.73
N ASP A 259 12.00 20.01 -6.04
CA ASP A 259 11.61 21.20 -6.80
C ASP A 259 10.20 21.07 -7.44
N LEU A 260 9.60 19.88 -7.47
CA LEU A 260 8.34 19.63 -8.19
C LEU A 260 7.08 19.86 -7.36
N GLY A 261 7.20 20.14 -6.07
CA GLY A 261 6.06 20.33 -5.18
C GLY A 261 5.57 19.03 -4.52
N GLU A 262 4.59 19.12 -3.62
CA GLU A 262 4.10 17.99 -2.81
C GLU A 262 3.49 16.87 -3.65
N GLY A 263 3.65 15.62 -3.19
CA GLY A 263 2.91 14.47 -3.71
C GLY A 263 3.53 13.79 -4.92
N GLN A 264 4.83 13.96 -5.14
CA GLN A 264 5.55 13.33 -6.25
C GLN A 264 6.10 11.92 -5.92
N LEU A 265 5.99 11.48 -4.67
CA LEU A 265 6.36 10.13 -4.23
C LEU A 265 5.15 9.21 -4.10
#